data_5607de9917fbb0a2553faa8da673ef8e
#
_entry.id   5607de9917fbb0a2553faa8da673ef8e
#
_cell.length_a   1.000
_cell.length_b   1.000
_cell.length_c   1.000
_cell.angle_alpha   90.00
_cell.angle_beta   90.00
_cell.angle_gamma   90.00
#
_symmetry.space_group_name_H-M   'P 1'
#
loop_
_entity.id
_entity.type
_entity.pdbx_description
1 polymer ?
#
loop_
_entity_poly.entity_id
_entity_poly.type
_entity_poly.pdbx_seq_one_letter_code
_entity_poly.pdbx_strand_id
1 'polypeptide(L)'
;LDSFPAYFPLAGRKVVIAGSGDAADAKARLFEGSPATVIRLDGHEAYLPGSYTGAILAFVASQDEVFVQAAASAARAARVLVNVVDRPELCDFNTPAVIDRGEVVAAVGTGGSAPVLATMLRNDIEAQVPEGMGRVAALLRKFQSEVRGALPALHERRAFLRDAVLGEAAQAARDGDMEKAGQLFREALAKGTARKGVVRFIAGKGPADLLTLRASRALGAADVLVLDGDAEPEVVKMARRDVERLDPSQADADRLVQLAREGRQIVRLITHAIDPALVHALTQAGVTVEVLPAATA
;
A
#
# COMPACT_ATOMS: atom_id res chain seq x y z
N LEU A 1 -15.51 -4.77 -5.95
CA LEU A 1 -14.32 -5.08 -6.75
C LEU A 1 -14.69 -6.15 -7.77
N ASP A 2 -14.52 -5.84 -9.03
CA ASP A 2 -14.73 -6.82 -10.11
C ASP A 2 -13.51 -7.73 -10.30
N SER A 3 -12.34 -7.28 -9.85
CA SER A 3 -11.09 -8.05 -9.84
C SER A 3 -10.35 -7.84 -8.52
N PHE A 4 -9.73 -8.90 -8.00
CA PHE A 4 -8.92 -8.84 -6.79
C PHE A 4 -7.45 -8.72 -7.13
N PRO A 5 -6.75 -7.62 -6.74
CA PRO A 5 -5.32 -7.49 -6.94
C PRO A 5 -4.56 -8.39 -5.96
N ALA A 6 -3.61 -9.18 -6.46
CA ALA A 6 -2.76 -10.05 -5.66
C ALA A 6 -1.30 -9.96 -6.13
N TYR A 7 -0.36 -10.10 -5.21
CA TYR A 7 1.07 -10.19 -5.47
C TYR A 7 1.56 -11.60 -5.23
N PHE A 8 2.27 -12.17 -6.18
CA PHE A 8 2.86 -13.50 -6.09
C PHE A 8 4.34 -13.38 -5.68
N PRO A 9 4.76 -13.97 -4.55
CA PRO A 9 6.18 -14.07 -4.23
C PRO A 9 6.93 -14.86 -5.30
N LEU A 10 8.01 -14.29 -5.84
CA LEU A 10 8.74 -14.89 -6.97
C LEU A 10 9.99 -15.69 -6.54
N ALA A 11 10.51 -15.48 -5.34
CA ALA A 11 11.71 -16.17 -4.87
C ALA A 11 11.52 -17.69 -4.82
N GLY A 12 12.37 -18.41 -5.58
CA GLY A 12 12.30 -19.87 -5.70
C GLY A 12 11.07 -20.38 -6.46
N ARG A 13 10.37 -19.52 -7.19
CA ARG A 13 9.19 -19.88 -7.97
C ARG A 13 9.49 -20.00 -9.46
N LYS A 14 8.74 -20.88 -10.11
CA LYS A 14 8.82 -21.12 -11.55
C LYS A 14 7.69 -20.37 -12.26
N VAL A 15 8.04 -19.69 -13.34
CA VAL A 15 7.10 -19.08 -14.30
C VAL A 15 7.36 -19.71 -15.65
N VAL A 16 6.31 -20.08 -16.34
CA VAL A 16 6.40 -20.70 -17.68
C VAL A 16 5.90 -19.70 -18.72
N ILE A 17 6.65 -19.61 -19.83
CA ILE A 17 6.26 -18.84 -21.01
C ILE A 17 6.25 -19.80 -22.19
N ALA A 18 5.06 -20.11 -22.67
CA ALA A 18 4.85 -20.99 -23.82
C ALA A 18 4.65 -20.14 -25.09
N GLY A 19 5.45 -20.42 -26.10
CA GLY A 19 5.49 -19.71 -27.36
C GLY A 19 6.81 -19.02 -27.65
N SER A 20 6.88 -18.34 -28.80
CA SER A 20 8.08 -17.69 -29.31
C SER A 20 7.77 -16.32 -29.92
N GLY A 21 8.83 -15.58 -30.30
CA GLY A 21 8.72 -14.25 -30.89
C GLY A 21 8.49 -13.12 -29.87
N ASP A 22 8.23 -11.92 -30.41
CA ASP A 22 8.21 -10.66 -29.65
C ASP A 22 7.23 -10.66 -28.47
N ALA A 23 6.07 -11.29 -28.62
CA ALA A 23 5.06 -11.36 -27.56
C ALA A 23 5.52 -12.22 -26.39
N ALA A 24 6.15 -13.37 -26.65
CA ALA A 24 6.72 -14.23 -25.64
C ALA A 24 7.93 -13.55 -24.95
N ASP A 25 8.76 -12.85 -25.71
CA ASP A 25 9.90 -12.08 -25.21
C ASP A 25 9.44 -10.91 -24.32
N ALA A 26 8.37 -10.23 -24.70
CA ALA A 26 7.76 -9.18 -23.88
C ALA A 26 7.29 -9.71 -22.52
N LYS A 27 6.72 -10.93 -22.47
CA LYS A 27 6.34 -11.57 -21.21
C LYS A 27 7.55 -12.01 -20.39
N ALA A 28 8.63 -12.47 -21.03
CA ALA A 28 9.87 -12.81 -20.33
C ALA A 28 10.52 -11.59 -19.67
N ARG A 29 10.54 -10.45 -20.36
CA ARG A 29 11.06 -9.19 -19.82
C ARG A 29 10.38 -8.72 -18.52
N LEU A 30 9.11 -9.11 -18.29
CA LEU A 30 8.44 -8.79 -17.01
C LEU A 30 9.14 -9.40 -15.79
N PHE A 31 9.94 -10.44 -16.00
CA PHE A 31 10.62 -11.17 -14.92
C PHE A 31 12.14 -10.96 -14.93
N GLU A 32 12.66 -10.10 -15.80
CA GLU A 32 14.10 -9.75 -15.81
C GLU A 32 14.51 -9.14 -14.46
N GLY A 33 15.62 -9.63 -13.90
CA GLY A 33 16.09 -9.20 -12.59
C GLY A 33 15.29 -9.72 -11.40
N SER A 34 14.18 -10.43 -11.62
CA SER A 34 13.41 -11.06 -10.55
C SER A 34 14.06 -12.37 -10.08
N PRO A 35 13.78 -12.83 -8.83
CA PRO A 35 14.28 -14.11 -8.33
C PRO A 35 13.48 -15.34 -8.85
N ALA A 36 12.63 -15.18 -9.86
CA ALA A 36 11.88 -16.29 -10.46
C ALA A 36 12.74 -17.10 -11.44
N THR A 37 12.48 -18.39 -11.53
CA THR A 37 13.01 -19.23 -12.61
C THR A 37 12.04 -19.17 -13.79
N VAL A 38 12.44 -18.52 -14.88
CA VAL A 38 11.63 -18.44 -16.10
C VAL A 38 11.99 -19.60 -17.03
N ILE A 39 10.97 -20.42 -17.37
CA ILE A 39 11.09 -21.54 -18.32
C ILE A 39 10.40 -21.15 -19.62
N ARG A 40 11.13 -21.26 -20.72
CA ARG A 40 10.57 -21.07 -22.08
C ARG A 40 10.21 -22.43 -22.67
N LEU A 41 9.00 -22.55 -23.18
CA LEU A 41 8.53 -23.74 -23.89
C LEU A 41 8.17 -23.37 -25.31
N ASP A 42 8.77 -24.08 -26.27
CA ASP A 42 8.51 -23.94 -27.69
C ASP A 42 8.25 -25.32 -28.30
N GLY A 43 7.18 -25.46 -29.09
CA GLY A 43 6.82 -26.71 -29.70
C GLY A 43 6.13 -27.72 -28.78
N HIS A 44 6.44 -29.03 -28.94
CA HIS A 44 5.71 -30.13 -28.32
C HIS A 44 5.69 -30.10 -26.79
N GLU A 45 6.75 -29.60 -26.16
CA GLU A 45 6.85 -29.51 -24.70
C GLU A 45 5.75 -28.64 -24.09
N ALA A 46 5.29 -27.61 -24.82
CA ALA A 46 4.21 -26.76 -24.38
C ALA A 46 2.85 -27.46 -24.24
N TYR A 47 2.70 -28.64 -24.84
CA TYR A 47 1.46 -29.44 -24.78
C TYR A 47 1.44 -30.44 -23.63
N LEU A 48 2.52 -30.54 -22.88
CA LEU A 48 2.67 -31.52 -21.81
C LEU A 48 2.39 -30.88 -20.44
N PRO A 49 1.37 -31.34 -19.69
CA PRO A 49 1.10 -30.81 -18.35
C PRO A 49 2.31 -30.88 -17.42
N GLY A 50 3.17 -31.91 -17.58
CA GLY A 50 4.38 -32.09 -16.79
C GLY A 50 5.36 -30.90 -16.91
N SER A 51 5.40 -30.21 -18.05
CA SER A 51 6.25 -29.03 -18.28
C SER A 51 5.86 -27.84 -17.40
N TYR A 52 4.61 -27.78 -16.95
CA TYR A 52 4.08 -26.70 -16.09
C TYR A 52 4.10 -27.05 -14.61
N THR A 53 4.38 -28.30 -14.25
CA THR A 53 4.36 -28.75 -12.85
C THR A 53 5.24 -27.85 -11.96
N GLY A 54 4.67 -27.35 -10.86
CA GLY A 54 5.33 -26.48 -9.89
C GLY A 54 5.47 -25.01 -10.33
N ALA A 55 4.98 -24.64 -11.50
CA ALA A 55 4.88 -23.22 -11.88
C ALA A 55 3.75 -22.53 -11.11
N ILE A 56 3.93 -21.24 -10.82
CA ILE A 56 2.88 -20.42 -10.21
C ILE A 56 2.03 -19.69 -11.26
N LEU A 57 2.64 -19.34 -12.38
CA LEU A 57 2.02 -18.64 -13.50
C LEU A 57 2.50 -19.24 -14.83
N ALA A 58 1.63 -19.24 -15.81
CA ALA A 58 1.96 -19.54 -17.19
C ALA A 58 1.46 -18.42 -18.10
N PHE A 59 2.29 -18.04 -19.06
CA PHE A 59 1.94 -17.13 -20.15
C PHE A 59 1.97 -17.91 -21.45
N VAL A 60 0.93 -17.77 -22.24
CA VAL A 60 0.85 -18.37 -23.59
C VAL A 60 0.85 -17.24 -24.61
N ALA A 61 1.84 -17.25 -25.50
CA ALA A 61 2.07 -16.19 -26.49
C ALA A 61 2.32 -16.81 -27.85
N SER A 62 1.28 -16.96 -28.65
CA SER A 62 1.32 -17.48 -30.02
C SER A 62 0.14 -16.95 -30.81
N GLN A 63 0.31 -16.86 -32.16
CA GLN A 63 -0.79 -16.59 -33.09
C GLN A 63 -1.48 -17.88 -33.55
N ASP A 64 -0.86 -19.05 -33.34
CA ASP A 64 -1.43 -20.34 -33.66
C ASP A 64 -2.48 -20.74 -32.62
N GLU A 65 -3.76 -20.77 -33.03
CA GLU A 65 -4.88 -21.10 -32.17
C GLU A 65 -4.78 -22.53 -31.60
N VAL A 66 -4.28 -23.49 -32.38
CA VAL A 66 -4.11 -24.88 -31.93
C VAL A 66 -3.07 -24.93 -30.82
N PHE A 67 -1.95 -24.22 -30.99
CA PHE A 67 -0.92 -24.08 -29.98
C PHE A 67 -1.47 -23.43 -28.69
N VAL A 68 -2.20 -22.33 -28.84
CA VAL A 68 -2.78 -21.57 -27.71
C VAL A 68 -3.69 -22.45 -26.87
N GLN A 69 -4.65 -23.15 -27.50
CA GLN A 69 -5.60 -24.01 -26.80
C GLN A 69 -4.92 -25.18 -26.12
N ALA A 70 -3.98 -25.83 -26.80
CA ALA A 70 -3.26 -26.97 -26.26
C ALA A 70 -2.36 -26.58 -25.06
N ALA A 71 -1.59 -25.50 -25.19
CA ALA A 71 -0.70 -25.00 -24.14
C ALA A 71 -1.47 -24.49 -22.91
N ALA A 72 -2.55 -23.72 -23.11
CA ALA A 72 -3.40 -23.26 -22.02
C ALA A 72 -4.08 -24.44 -21.30
N SER A 73 -4.56 -25.44 -22.04
CA SER A 73 -5.15 -26.64 -21.48
C SER A 73 -4.14 -27.45 -20.65
N ALA A 74 -2.91 -27.61 -21.15
CA ALA A 74 -1.83 -28.31 -20.46
C ALA A 74 -1.44 -27.60 -19.14
N ALA A 75 -1.34 -26.28 -19.17
CA ALA A 75 -1.04 -25.49 -17.97
C ALA A 75 -2.16 -25.61 -16.91
N ARG A 76 -3.43 -25.53 -17.32
CA ARG A 76 -4.58 -25.73 -16.41
C ARG A 76 -4.67 -27.14 -15.87
N ALA A 77 -4.35 -28.16 -16.67
CA ALA A 77 -4.27 -29.54 -16.19
C ALA A 77 -3.21 -29.69 -15.09
N ALA A 78 -2.14 -28.92 -15.13
CA ALA A 78 -1.13 -28.82 -14.08
C ALA A 78 -1.54 -27.88 -12.91
N ARG A 79 -2.77 -27.33 -12.91
CA ARG A 79 -3.30 -26.38 -11.93
C ARG A 79 -2.52 -25.06 -11.86
N VAL A 80 -2.00 -24.60 -12.97
CA VAL A 80 -1.28 -23.34 -13.11
C VAL A 80 -2.22 -22.30 -13.71
N LEU A 81 -2.22 -21.09 -13.14
CA LEU A 81 -2.98 -19.96 -13.68
C LEU A 81 -2.38 -19.51 -15.00
N VAL A 82 -3.23 -19.23 -15.99
CA VAL A 82 -2.82 -18.94 -17.36
C VAL A 82 -3.21 -17.51 -17.73
N ASN A 83 -2.27 -16.81 -18.37
CA ASN A 83 -2.54 -15.61 -19.14
C ASN A 83 -2.23 -15.89 -20.62
N VAL A 84 -3.21 -15.70 -21.47
CA VAL A 84 -3.06 -15.84 -22.93
C VAL A 84 -2.98 -14.45 -23.53
N VAL A 85 -1.91 -14.17 -24.27
CA VAL A 85 -1.68 -12.86 -24.86
C VAL A 85 -2.78 -12.55 -25.89
N ASP A 86 -3.34 -11.34 -25.80
CA ASP A 86 -4.42 -10.83 -26.66
C ASP A 86 -5.72 -11.66 -26.68
N ARG A 87 -5.91 -12.51 -25.67
CA ARG A 87 -7.10 -13.37 -25.52
C ARG A 87 -7.64 -13.29 -24.09
N PRO A 88 -8.28 -12.18 -23.68
CA PRO A 88 -8.75 -11.98 -22.32
C PRO A 88 -9.74 -13.06 -21.84
N GLU A 89 -10.55 -13.61 -22.76
CA GLU A 89 -11.50 -14.67 -22.49
C GLU A 89 -10.86 -16.01 -22.11
N LEU A 90 -9.58 -16.19 -22.43
CA LEU A 90 -8.78 -17.36 -22.07
C LEU A 90 -7.87 -17.12 -20.87
N CYS A 91 -7.96 -15.97 -20.22
CA CYS A 91 -7.09 -15.60 -19.10
C CYS A 91 -7.72 -15.92 -17.75
N ASP A 92 -6.96 -16.58 -16.88
CA ASP A 92 -7.31 -16.76 -15.46
C ASP A 92 -6.87 -15.55 -14.62
N PHE A 93 -5.96 -14.72 -15.15
CA PHE A 93 -5.50 -13.46 -14.56
C PHE A 93 -5.06 -12.46 -15.61
N ASN A 94 -5.10 -11.17 -15.27
CA ASN A 94 -4.62 -10.09 -16.13
C ASN A 94 -3.26 -9.57 -15.66
N THR A 95 -2.42 -9.14 -16.61
CA THR A 95 -1.15 -8.48 -16.32
C THR A 95 -1.41 -6.98 -16.19
N PRO A 96 -1.20 -6.36 -15.01
CA PRO A 96 -1.37 -4.93 -14.83
C PRO A 96 -0.18 -4.12 -15.39
N ALA A 97 -0.34 -2.80 -15.48
CA ALA A 97 0.78 -1.89 -15.66
C ALA A 97 1.53 -1.77 -14.32
N VAL A 98 2.83 -2.08 -14.31
CA VAL A 98 3.64 -2.22 -13.08
C VAL A 98 4.61 -1.06 -12.92
N ILE A 99 4.79 -0.61 -11.68
CA ILE A 99 5.84 0.27 -11.21
C ILE A 99 6.70 -0.57 -10.26
N ASP A 100 7.95 -0.81 -10.64
CA ASP A 100 8.90 -1.57 -9.83
C ASP A 100 9.95 -0.64 -9.21
N ARG A 101 10.08 -0.69 -7.90
CA ARG A 101 11.11 -0.04 -7.09
C ARG A 101 11.77 -1.06 -6.13
N GLY A 102 11.96 -2.28 -6.60
CA GLY A 102 12.52 -3.39 -5.80
C GLY A 102 11.51 -3.96 -4.80
N GLU A 103 11.68 -3.69 -3.52
CA GLU A 103 10.73 -4.18 -2.49
C GLU A 103 9.39 -3.42 -2.48
N VAL A 104 9.28 -2.33 -3.22
CA VAL A 104 8.03 -1.59 -3.40
C VAL A 104 7.55 -1.76 -4.82
N VAL A 105 6.40 -2.38 -4.98
CA VAL A 105 5.75 -2.58 -6.28
C VAL A 105 4.35 -1.98 -6.23
N ALA A 106 4.00 -1.19 -7.23
CA ALA A 106 2.63 -0.75 -7.46
C ALA A 106 2.12 -1.27 -8.80
N ALA A 107 0.83 -1.52 -8.90
CA ALA A 107 0.23 -2.08 -10.11
C ALA A 107 -1.12 -1.44 -10.38
N VAL A 108 -1.38 -1.11 -11.65
CA VAL A 108 -2.64 -0.52 -12.11
C VAL A 108 -3.30 -1.46 -13.10
N GLY A 109 -4.49 -1.94 -12.76
CA GLY A 109 -5.31 -2.80 -13.62
C GLY A 109 -6.63 -2.11 -14.01
N THR A 110 -7.04 -2.31 -15.26
CA THR A 110 -8.33 -1.81 -15.81
C THR A 110 -9.22 -2.96 -16.31
N GLY A 111 -8.99 -4.18 -15.78
CA GLY A 111 -9.71 -5.38 -16.25
C GLY A 111 -9.46 -5.75 -17.70
N GLY A 112 -8.39 -5.22 -18.32
CA GLY A 112 -8.08 -5.41 -19.75
C GLY A 112 -8.84 -4.47 -20.70
N SER A 113 -9.78 -3.66 -20.20
CA SER A 113 -10.66 -2.81 -21.02
C SER A 113 -10.00 -1.52 -21.52
N ALA A 114 -9.00 -1.00 -20.82
CA ALA A 114 -8.42 0.32 -21.10
C ALA A 114 -6.90 0.37 -20.86
N PRO A 115 -6.06 -0.24 -21.70
CA PRO A 115 -4.61 -0.28 -21.51
C PRO A 115 -3.96 1.12 -21.49
N VAL A 116 -4.45 2.04 -22.32
CA VAL A 116 -3.96 3.43 -22.35
C VAL A 116 -4.20 4.13 -21.01
N LEU A 117 -5.39 3.98 -20.44
CA LEU A 117 -5.70 4.55 -19.13
C LEU A 117 -4.83 3.93 -18.03
N ALA A 118 -4.60 2.62 -18.06
CA ALA A 118 -3.71 1.96 -17.11
C ALA A 118 -2.28 2.53 -17.19
N THR A 119 -1.77 2.80 -18.41
CA THR A 119 -0.45 3.39 -18.62
C THR A 119 -0.39 4.84 -18.12
N MET A 120 -1.40 5.66 -18.38
CA MET A 120 -1.46 7.04 -17.89
C MET A 120 -1.46 7.08 -16.36
N LEU A 121 -2.34 6.34 -15.71
CA LEU A 121 -2.40 6.26 -14.25
C LEU A 121 -1.12 5.69 -13.64
N ARG A 122 -0.51 4.70 -14.29
CA ARG A 122 0.79 4.16 -13.89
C ARG A 122 1.86 5.25 -13.88
N ASN A 123 1.94 6.08 -14.93
CA ASN A 123 2.91 7.16 -15.02
C ASN A 123 2.68 8.24 -13.95
N ASP A 124 1.42 8.59 -13.68
CA ASP A 124 1.08 9.54 -12.62
C ASP A 124 1.49 9.04 -11.24
N ILE A 125 1.23 7.76 -10.96
CA ILE A 125 1.63 7.13 -9.69
C ILE A 125 3.16 6.99 -9.63
N GLU A 126 3.82 6.64 -10.73
CA GLU A 126 5.27 6.50 -10.78
C GLU A 126 6.00 7.79 -10.40
N ALA A 127 5.47 8.94 -10.84
CA ALA A 127 6.01 10.25 -10.45
C ALA A 127 5.93 10.51 -8.93
N GLN A 128 5.04 9.80 -8.23
CA GLN A 128 4.85 9.91 -6.78
C GLN A 128 5.59 8.83 -5.96
N VAL A 129 6.14 7.81 -6.63
CA VAL A 129 6.95 6.75 -6.00
C VAL A 129 8.41 6.95 -6.38
N PRO A 130 9.20 7.70 -5.58
CA PRO A 130 10.58 8.03 -5.92
C PRO A 130 11.46 6.80 -6.10
N GLU A 131 12.50 6.94 -6.92
CA GLU A 131 13.61 6.00 -6.95
C GLU A 131 14.15 5.75 -5.54
N GLY A 132 14.53 4.54 -5.24
CA GLY A 132 15.07 4.19 -3.92
C GLY A 132 14.04 3.87 -2.84
N MET A 133 12.72 3.96 -3.09
CA MET A 133 11.71 3.54 -2.10
C MET A 133 11.83 2.06 -1.71
N GLY A 134 12.26 1.20 -2.62
CA GLY A 134 12.57 -0.19 -2.29
C GLY A 134 13.70 -0.32 -1.27
N ARG A 135 14.72 0.55 -1.32
CA ARG A 135 15.78 0.57 -0.30
C ARG A 135 15.27 1.02 1.07
N VAL A 136 14.30 1.94 1.10
CA VAL A 136 13.61 2.31 2.35
C VAL A 136 12.83 1.11 2.92
N ALA A 137 12.10 0.38 2.09
CA ALA A 137 11.40 -0.83 2.51
C ALA A 137 12.37 -1.90 3.05
N ALA A 138 13.50 -2.11 2.37
CA ALA A 138 14.55 -3.01 2.80
C ALA A 138 15.15 -2.60 4.16
N LEU A 139 15.35 -1.29 4.38
CA LEU A 139 15.78 -0.76 5.68
C LEU A 139 14.78 -1.11 6.78
N LEU A 140 13.50 -0.82 6.56
CA LEU A 140 12.44 -1.11 7.53
C LEU A 140 12.35 -2.61 7.83
N ARG A 141 12.42 -3.46 6.80
CA ARG A 141 12.44 -4.91 6.95
C ARG A 141 13.63 -5.40 7.78
N LYS A 142 14.82 -4.88 7.50
CA LYS A 142 16.06 -5.20 8.24
C LYS A 142 15.92 -4.97 9.75
N PHE A 143 15.29 -3.87 10.13
CA PHE A 143 15.14 -3.47 11.54
C PHE A 143 13.82 -3.89 12.20
N GLN A 144 12.98 -4.67 11.51
CA GLN A 144 11.65 -5.04 12.00
C GLN A 144 11.67 -5.70 13.40
N SER A 145 12.63 -6.58 13.66
CA SER A 145 12.76 -7.27 14.94
C SER A 145 13.24 -6.33 16.05
N GLU A 146 14.20 -5.46 15.76
CA GLU A 146 14.70 -4.44 16.72
C GLU A 146 13.57 -3.48 17.13
N VAL A 147 12.79 -3.01 16.15
CA VAL A 147 11.65 -2.13 16.40
C VAL A 147 10.57 -2.82 17.24
N ARG A 148 10.29 -4.11 16.99
CA ARG A 148 9.32 -4.87 17.80
C ARG A 148 9.78 -5.05 19.24
N GLY A 149 11.06 -5.26 19.46
CA GLY A 149 11.65 -5.40 20.79
C GLY A 149 11.67 -4.07 21.56
N ALA A 150 12.05 -2.98 20.90
CA ALA A 150 12.16 -1.66 21.53
C ALA A 150 10.79 -1.00 21.78
N LEU A 151 9.80 -1.22 20.89
CA LEU A 151 8.47 -0.60 20.94
C LEU A 151 7.38 -1.70 20.93
N PRO A 152 7.02 -2.27 22.10
CA PRO A 152 6.03 -3.35 22.20
C PRO A 152 4.62 -2.90 21.79
N ALA A 153 4.24 -1.64 22.05
CA ALA A 153 2.94 -1.12 21.72
C ALA A 153 2.80 -0.84 20.21
N LEU A 154 1.71 -1.31 19.60
CA LEU A 154 1.48 -1.21 18.16
C LEU A 154 1.42 0.24 17.66
N HIS A 155 0.79 1.13 18.44
CA HIS A 155 0.66 2.54 18.07
C HIS A 155 2.02 3.26 18.08
N GLU A 156 2.90 2.98 19.05
CA GLU A 156 4.26 3.53 19.12
C GLU A 156 5.09 3.07 17.92
N ARG A 157 5.03 1.77 17.57
CA ARG A 157 5.71 1.25 16.38
C ARG A 157 5.24 1.92 15.10
N ARG A 158 3.92 2.10 14.94
CA ARG A 158 3.35 2.76 13.76
C ARG A 158 3.79 4.23 13.69
N ALA A 159 3.79 4.94 14.82
CA ALA A 159 4.25 6.31 14.89
C ALA A 159 5.72 6.42 14.51
N PHE A 160 6.57 5.61 15.14
CA PHE A 160 8.00 5.54 14.83
C PHE A 160 8.29 5.23 13.36
N LEU A 161 7.68 4.17 12.80
CA LEU A 161 7.91 3.78 11.42
C LEU A 161 7.46 4.85 10.42
N ARG A 162 6.38 5.58 10.71
CA ARG A 162 5.93 6.70 9.89
C ARG A 162 6.95 7.84 9.89
N ASP A 163 7.47 8.20 11.05
CA ASP A 163 8.47 9.25 11.18
C ASP A 163 9.80 8.82 10.54
N ALA A 164 10.17 7.55 10.67
CA ALA A 164 11.36 6.97 10.05
C ALA A 164 11.31 7.01 8.51
N VAL A 165 10.13 6.78 7.89
CA VAL A 165 9.94 6.87 6.42
C VAL A 165 10.12 8.30 5.90
N LEU A 166 9.85 9.30 6.72
CA LEU A 166 9.97 10.71 6.36
C LEU A 166 11.30 11.34 6.80
N GLY A 167 12.07 10.63 7.63
CA GLY A 167 13.28 11.12 8.27
C GLY A 167 14.56 10.95 7.47
N GLU A 168 15.67 11.34 8.09
CA GLU A 168 17.02 11.31 7.50
C GLU A 168 17.48 9.89 7.16
N ALA A 169 17.09 8.88 7.96
CA ALA A 169 17.41 7.48 7.68
C ALA A 169 16.83 7.02 6.35
N ALA A 170 15.57 7.37 6.06
CA ALA A 170 14.94 7.06 4.78
C ALA A 170 15.56 7.86 3.63
N GLN A 171 15.99 9.10 3.87
CA GLN A 171 16.70 9.88 2.84
C GLN A 171 18.02 9.20 2.49
N ALA A 172 18.85 8.84 3.48
CA ALA A 172 20.11 8.13 3.24
C ALA A 172 19.89 6.80 2.49
N ALA A 173 18.82 6.06 2.84
CA ALA A 173 18.45 4.84 2.11
C ALA A 173 18.07 5.11 0.65
N ARG A 174 17.28 6.16 0.38
CA ARG A 174 16.95 6.57 -1.00
C ARG A 174 18.19 6.91 -1.81
N ASP A 175 19.16 7.57 -1.19
CA ASP A 175 20.42 7.97 -1.81
C ASP A 175 21.39 6.78 -2.00
N GLY A 176 21.09 5.62 -1.44
CA GLY A 176 21.87 4.39 -1.57
C GLY A 176 22.86 4.13 -0.42
N ASP A 177 23.00 5.06 0.52
CA ASP A 177 23.89 4.90 1.68
C ASP A 177 23.16 4.10 2.79
N MET A 178 23.14 2.78 2.62
CA MET A 178 22.46 1.87 3.54
C MET A 178 23.15 1.74 4.90
N GLU A 179 24.44 2.04 4.98
CA GLU A 179 25.20 2.02 6.24
C GLU A 179 24.78 3.20 7.11
N LYS A 180 24.86 4.41 6.57
CA LYS A 180 24.40 5.63 7.22
C LYS A 180 22.92 5.56 7.57
N ALA A 181 22.08 5.04 6.66
CA ALA A 181 20.67 4.82 6.91
C ALA A 181 20.44 3.94 8.13
N GLY A 182 21.19 2.85 8.26
CA GLY A 182 21.12 1.95 9.41
C GLY A 182 21.55 2.60 10.73
N GLN A 183 22.57 3.42 10.70
CA GLN A 183 23.03 4.17 11.89
C GLN A 183 21.97 5.17 12.35
N LEU A 184 21.50 6.03 11.44
CA LEU A 184 20.46 7.02 11.72
C LEU A 184 19.15 6.38 12.20
N PHE A 185 18.80 5.21 11.66
CA PHE A 185 17.61 4.47 12.09
C PHE A 185 17.73 3.99 13.54
N ARG A 186 18.88 3.42 13.93
CA ARG A 186 19.12 3.00 15.33
C ARG A 186 19.15 4.18 16.29
N GLU A 187 19.77 5.29 15.89
CA GLU A 187 19.79 6.52 16.70
C GLU A 187 18.37 7.05 16.94
N ALA A 188 17.54 7.06 15.88
CA ALA A 188 16.14 7.46 15.99
C ALA A 188 15.36 6.50 16.91
N LEU A 189 15.59 5.18 16.80
CA LEU A 189 14.95 4.18 17.63
C LEU A 189 15.36 4.32 19.11
N ALA A 190 16.63 4.59 19.39
CA ALA A 190 17.15 4.80 20.74
C ALA A 190 16.61 6.09 21.39
N LYS A 191 16.37 7.15 20.60
CA LYS A 191 15.76 8.40 21.08
C LYS A 191 14.28 8.21 21.41
N GLY A 192 13.62 7.18 20.85
CA GLY A 192 12.20 6.94 21.00
C GLY A 192 11.31 7.96 20.29
N THR A 193 10.03 7.74 20.33
CA THR A 193 9.03 8.68 19.81
C THR A 193 8.55 9.60 20.92
N ALA A 194 9.19 10.76 21.08
CA ALA A 194 8.66 11.82 21.95
C ALA A 194 7.49 12.57 21.26
N ARG A 195 6.55 11.82 20.67
CA ARG A 195 5.43 12.41 19.95
C ARG A 195 4.40 12.92 20.95
N LYS A 196 4.13 14.23 20.91
CA LYS A 196 3.02 14.80 21.68
C LYS A 196 1.70 14.42 20.98
N GLY A 197 0.77 13.88 21.75
CA GLY A 197 -0.58 13.63 21.25
C GLY A 197 -1.31 14.95 21.00
N VAL A 198 -2.23 14.89 20.06
CA VAL A 198 -3.02 16.04 19.62
C VAL A 198 -4.47 15.58 19.39
N VAL A 199 -5.42 16.38 19.81
CA VAL A 199 -6.84 16.20 19.47
C VAL A 199 -7.21 17.23 18.40
N ARG A 200 -7.67 16.75 17.26
CA ARG A 200 -8.11 17.59 16.14
C ARG A 200 -9.59 17.43 15.90
N PHE A 201 -10.29 18.55 15.88
CA PHE A 201 -11.68 18.62 15.46
C PHE A 201 -11.72 19.03 13.98
N ILE A 202 -12.34 18.22 13.16
CA ILE A 202 -12.45 18.43 11.70
C ILE A 202 -13.91 18.40 11.33
N ALA A 203 -14.35 19.29 10.44
CA ALA A 203 -15.70 19.26 9.92
C ALA A 203 -16.01 17.91 9.25
N GLY A 204 -17.03 17.22 9.73
CA GLY A 204 -17.48 15.92 9.24
C GLY A 204 -18.57 16.01 8.16
N LYS A 205 -19.06 17.22 7.86
CA LYS A 205 -20.07 17.49 6.82
C LYS A 205 -19.51 18.30 5.68
N GLY A 206 -20.12 18.18 4.53
CA GLY A 206 -19.73 18.84 3.31
C GLY A 206 -18.87 17.98 2.39
N PRO A 207 -18.61 18.44 1.17
CA PRO A 207 -17.81 17.71 0.19
C PRO A 207 -16.37 17.48 0.66
N ALA A 208 -15.82 16.31 0.41
CA ALA A 208 -14.46 15.95 0.85
C ALA A 208 -13.38 16.80 0.18
N ASP A 209 -13.62 17.34 -1.01
CA ASP A 209 -12.72 18.22 -1.76
C ASP A 209 -12.61 19.63 -1.16
N LEU A 210 -13.56 20.03 -0.31
CA LEU A 210 -13.48 21.29 0.46
C LEU A 210 -12.71 21.15 1.78
N LEU A 211 -12.21 19.96 2.12
CA LEU A 211 -11.30 19.82 3.24
C LEU A 211 -9.98 20.55 2.95
N THR A 212 -9.48 21.27 3.95
CA THR A 212 -8.14 21.84 3.84
C THR A 212 -7.10 20.71 3.71
N LEU A 213 -5.98 20.96 3.03
CA LEU A 213 -4.87 20.02 2.97
C LEU A 213 -4.38 19.59 4.36
N ARG A 214 -4.48 20.49 5.36
CA ARG A 214 -4.12 20.18 6.74
C ARG A 214 -5.11 19.18 7.36
N ALA A 215 -6.40 19.33 7.12
CA ALA A 215 -7.43 18.41 7.59
C ALA A 215 -7.30 17.03 6.93
N SER A 216 -7.11 17.00 5.61
CA SER A 216 -6.88 15.76 4.85
C SER A 216 -5.65 15.00 5.36
N ARG A 217 -4.53 15.69 5.57
CA ARG A 217 -3.31 15.10 6.13
C ARG A 217 -3.51 14.60 7.57
N ALA A 218 -4.28 15.33 8.37
CA ALA A 218 -4.60 14.93 9.74
C ALA A 218 -5.44 13.66 9.77
N LEU A 219 -6.44 13.53 8.90
CA LEU A 219 -7.24 12.30 8.73
C LEU A 219 -6.38 11.11 8.30
N GLY A 220 -5.53 11.30 7.29
CA GLY A 220 -4.59 10.28 6.83
C GLY A 220 -3.54 9.88 7.87
N ALA A 221 -3.26 10.75 8.86
CA ALA A 221 -2.28 10.51 9.92
C ALA A 221 -2.91 10.08 11.27
N ALA A 222 -4.23 10.04 11.37
CA ALA A 222 -4.94 9.73 12.61
C ALA A 222 -4.62 8.31 13.12
N ASP A 223 -4.38 8.21 14.43
CA ASP A 223 -4.28 6.93 15.15
C ASP A 223 -5.63 6.51 15.71
N VAL A 224 -6.46 7.49 16.08
CA VAL A 224 -7.83 7.29 16.56
C VAL A 224 -8.77 8.23 15.82
N LEU A 225 -9.88 7.71 15.38
CA LEU A 225 -10.95 8.43 14.72
C LEU A 225 -12.24 8.32 15.54
N VAL A 226 -12.77 9.47 15.97
CA VAL A 226 -14.08 9.60 16.60
C VAL A 226 -15.05 10.15 15.55
N LEU A 227 -16.16 9.48 15.34
CA LEU A 227 -17.14 9.83 14.30
C LEU A 227 -18.46 10.25 14.96
N ASP A 228 -18.88 11.49 14.74
CA ASP A 228 -20.27 11.82 14.97
C ASP A 228 -21.15 11.06 13.95
N GLY A 229 -22.34 10.62 14.39
CA GLY A 229 -23.12 9.58 13.67
C GLY A 229 -23.61 9.96 12.27
N ASP A 230 -23.59 11.24 11.92
CA ASP A 230 -24.02 11.78 10.64
C ASP A 230 -22.88 12.38 9.81
N ALA A 231 -21.61 11.98 10.09
CA ALA A 231 -20.46 12.36 9.29
C ALA A 231 -20.56 11.80 7.86
N GLU A 232 -20.19 12.65 6.87
CA GLU A 232 -20.26 12.28 5.46
C GLU A 232 -19.33 11.10 5.12
N PRO A 233 -19.81 10.05 4.44
CA PRO A 233 -19.00 8.88 4.12
C PRO A 233 -17.75 9.20 3.30
N GLU A 234 -17.77 10.21 2.45
CA GLU A 234 -16.61 10.61 1.66
C GLU A 234 -15.53 11.27 2.50
N VAL A 235 -15.88 12.07 3.49
CA VAL A 235 -14.95 12.62 4.47
C VAL A 235 -14.35 11.51 5.32
N VAL A 236 -15.16 10.55 5.77
CA VAL A 236 -14.70 9.38 6.54
C VAL A 236 -13.70 8.53 5.73
N LYS A 237 -13.90 8.40 4.42
CA LYS A 237 -12.99 7.68 3.52
C LYS A 237 -11.59 8.30 3.40
N MET A 238 -11.43 9.59 3.75
CA MET A 238 -10.13 10.26 3.79
C MET A 238 -9.24 9.76 4.94
N ALA A 239 -9.84 9.16 5.97
CA ALA A 239 -9.09 8.49 7.02
C ALA A 239 -8.59 7.11 6.54
N ARG A 240 -7.53 6.62 7.17
CA ARG A 240 -6.99 5.29 6.87
C ARG A 240 -8.03 4.21 7.15
N ARG A 241 -8.02 3.14 6.35
CA ARG A 241 -8.91 1.98 6.55
C ARG A 241 -8.69 1.26 7.87
N ASP A 242 -7.45 1.28 8.38
CA ASP A 242 -7.01 0.60 9.61
C ASP A 242 -6.94 1.53 10.83
N VAL A 243 -7.53 2.74 10.75
CA VAL A 243 -7.62 3.67 11.89
C VAL A 243 -8.48 3.04 12.99
N GLU A 244 -8.04 3.17 14.25
CA GLU A 244 -8.86 2.76 15.38
C GLU A 244 -10.07 3.69 15.48
N ARG A 245 -11.26 3.11 15.50
CA ARG A 245 -12.51 3.86 15.64
C ARG A 245 -12.96 3.83 17.11
N LEU A 246 -13.17 5.00 17.68
CA LEU A 246 -13.71 5.16 19.02
C LEU A 246 -15.13 5.71 18.92
N ASP A 247 -16.06 5.07 19.64
CA ASP A 247 -17.44 5.53 19.72
C ASP A 247 -17.48 6.91 20.40
N PRO A 248 -18.29 7.89 19.89
CA PRO A 248 -18.40 9.21 20.50
C PRO A 248 -18.80 9.18 21.98
N SER A 249 -19.60 8.20 22.39
CA SER A 249 -20.00 8.03 23.79
C SER A 249 -18.85 7.61 24.72
N GLN A 250 -17.78 7.06 24.16
CA GLN A 250 -16.57 6.65 24.87
C GLN A 250 -15.44 7.67 24.74
N ALA A 251 -15.66 8.75 23.96
CA ALA A 251 -14.68 9.78 23.68
C ALA A 251 -14.88 11.01 24.60
N ASP A 252 -14.99 10.76 25.90
CA ASP A 252 -15.02 11.81 26.91
C ASP A 252 -13.64 12.49 27.09
N ALA A 253 -13.58 13.55 27.90
CA ALA A 253 -12.36 14.30 28.10
C ALA A 253 -11.24 13.45 28.70
N ASP A 254 -11.52 12.59 29.67
CA ASP A 254 -10.53 11.76 30.36
C ASP A 254 -9.91 10.74 29.37
N ARG A 255 -10.74 10.10 28.56
CA ARG A 255 -10.27 9.15 27.55
C ARG A 255 -9.42 9.82 26.48
N LEU A 256 -9.83 10.98 25.98
CA LEU A 256 -9.06 11.74 24.99
C LEU A 256 -7.73 12.25 25.57
N VAL A 257 -7.72 12.70 26.84
CA VAL A 257 -6.48 13.08 27.56
C VAL A 257 -5.55 11.89 27.70
N GLN A 258 -6.06 10.72 28.08
CA GLN A 258 -5.27 9.49 28.19
C GLN A 258 -4.61 9.16 26.86
N LEU A 259 -5.38 9.09 25.78
CA LEU A 259 -4.88 8.79 24.43
C LEU A 259 -3.84 9.83 23.97
N ALA A 260 -4.07 11.10 24.24
CA ALA A 260 -3.11 12.16 23.91
C ALA A 260 -1.80 12.03 24.71
N ARG A 261 -1.86 11.64 25.99
CA ARG A 261 -0.66 11.37 26.81
C ARG A 261 0.14 10.17 26.28
N GLU A 262 -0.51 9.21 25.64
CA GLU A 262 0.11 8.11 24.91
C GLU A 262 0.73 8.55 23.57
N GLY A 263 0.74 9.86 23.25
CA GLY A 263 1.30 10.41 22.02
C GLY A 263 0.43 10.21 20.77
N ARG A 264 -0.83 9.77 20.93
CA ARG A 264 -1.71 9.44 19.80
C ARG A 264 -2.26 10.68 19.11
N GLN A 265 -2.42 10.58 17.80
CA GLN A 265 -3.06 11.59 16.98
C GLN A 265 -4.55 11.26 16.87
N ILE A 266 -5.37 12.02 17.58
CA ILE A 266 -6.82 11.81 17.62
C ILE A 266 -7.48 12.81 16.67
N VAL A 267 -8.37 12.32 15.81
CA VAL A 267 -9.25 13.14 14.99
C VAL A 267 -10.69 12.86 15.39
N ARG A 268 -11.45 13.91 15.68
CA ARG A 268 -12.90 13.84 15.83
C ARG A 268 -13.53 14.56 14.65
N LEU A 269 -14.30 13.81 13.86
CA LEU A 269 -15.17 14.37 12.82
C LEU A 269 -16.44 14.87 13.49
N ILE A 270 -16.60 16.18 13.47
CA ILE A 270 -17.73 16.87 14.10
C ILE A 270 -18.76 17.26 13.05
N THR A 271 -20.02 17.09 13.38
CA THR A 271 -21.16 17.48 12.53
C THR A 271 -22.00 18.60 13.17
N HIS A 272 -21.71 18.91 14.41
CA HIS A 272 -22.34 19.94 15.23
C HIS A 272 -21.27 20.84 15.87
N ALA A 273 -21.73 21.84 16.62
CA ALA A 273 -20.81 22.70 17.38
C ALA A 273 -19.97 21.88 18.35
N ILE A 274 -18.68 22.23 18.46
CA ILE A 274 -17.78 21.61 19.44
C ILE A 274 -18.25 22.02 20.85
N ASP A 275 -18.31 21.04 21.76
CA ASP A 275 -18.57 21.32 23.16
C ASP A 275 -17.40 22.13 23.78
N PRO A 276 -17.65 23.39 24.20
CA PRO A 276 -16.62 24.20 24.82
C PRO A 276 -16.06 23.59 26.12
N ALA A 277 -16.86 22.83 26.86
CA ALA A 277 -16.42 22.18 28.09
C ALA A 277 -15.39 21.10 27.80
N LEU A 278 -15.57 20.33 26.72
CA LEU A 278 -14.59 19.34 26.27
C LEU A 278 -13.26 19.98 25.88
N VAL A 279 -13.31 21.05 25.08
CA VAL A 279 -12.10 21.80 24.66
C VAL A 279 -11.36 22.37 25.87
N HIS A 280 -12.10 22.94 26.82
CA HIS A 280 -11.54 23.49 28.05
C HIS A 280 -10.85 22.39 28.86
N ALA A 281 -11.49 21.25 29.07
CA ALA A 281 -10.93 20.13 29.82
C ALA A 281 -9.64 19.59 29.19
N LEU A 282 -9.62 19.39 27.86
CA LEU A 282 -8.43 18.96 27.14
C LEU A 282 -7.28 19.96 27.29
N THR A 283 -7.57 21.26 27.14
CA THR A 283 -6.57 22.33 27.24
C THR A 283 -6.01 22.43 28.65
N GLN A 284 -6.85 22.34 29.68
CA GLN A 284 -6.43 22.33 31.10
C GLN A 284 -5.54 21.12 31.43
N ALA A 285 -5.78 19.98 30.77
CA ALA A 285 -4.94 18.78 30.91
C ALA A 285 -3.61 18.87 30.10
N GLY A 286 -3.33 20.02 29.45
CA GLY A 286 -2.12 20.25 28.64
C GLY A 286 -2.11 19.55 27.28
N VAL A 287 -3.27 19.10 26.82
CA VAL A 287 -3.40 18.47 25.48
C VAL A 287 -3.47 19.56 24.41
N THR A 288 -2.69 19.40 23.35
CA THR A 288 -2.80 20.27 22.18
C THR A 288 -4.12 20.01 21.46
N VAL A 289 -4.92 21.05 21.29
CA VAL A 289 -6.19 21.01 20.58
C VAL A 289 -6.11 21.86 19.31
N GLU A 290 -6.51 21.31 18.19
CA GLU A 290 -6.60 22.03 16.92
C GLU A 290 -8.02 21.90 16.35
N VAL A 291 -8.58 23.02 15.90
CA VAL A 291 -9.82 23.05 15.14
C VAL A 291 -9.49 23.36 13.69
N LEU A 292 -9.79 22.43 12.80
CA LEU A 292 -9.51 22.55 11.38
C LEU A 292 -10.82 22.75 10.63
N PRO A 293 -11.13 23.98 10.19
CA PRO A 293 -12.38 24.23 9.46
C PRO A 293 -12.33 23.62 8.06
N ALA A 294 -13.52 23.37 7.47
CA ALA A 294 -13.64 23.17 6.04
C ALA A 294 -13.52 24.53 5.33
N ALA A 295 -13.12 24.52 4.05
CA ALA A 295 -13.24 25.70 3.23
C ALA A 295 -14.75 26.03 3.06
N THR A 296 -15.09 27.29 3.15
CA THR A 296 -16.43 27.75 2.76
C THR A 296 -16.52 27.80 1.25
N ALA A 297 -17.59 27.23 0.68
CA ALA A 297 -17.90 27.35 -0.73
C ALA A 297 -18.25 28.81 -1.08
#